data_8fc1dc36a1a18a9775fde57bebab72a8
#
_entry.id   8fc1dc36a1a18a9775fde57bebab72a8
#
_cell.length_a   1.000
_cell.length_b   1.000
_cell.length_c   1.000
_cell.angle_alpha   90.00
_cell.angle_beta   90.00
_cell.angle_gamma   90.00
#
_symmetry.space_group_name_H-M   'P 1'
#
loop_
_entity.id
_entity.type
_entity.pdbx_description
1 polymer ?
#
loop_
_entity_poly.entity_id
_entity_poly.type
_entity_poly.pdbx_seq_one_letter_code
_entity_poly.pdbx_strand_id
1 'polypeptide(L)'
;VVLSILKNIFTYQKYLLNYNSEVYIFSELNEKSLALANSLYAKNPKRLIVFNDTFEKNEEETYELIEKAKKLNSICFKQDITTVNFNVHNKKKKILFFLIGHDDTENIEQCVTLLDTYKNRDNTHIYIFSNSLESEFMLSSCDKGKIKLRRINDTETLIFRNLYNEGYRLFENAVPIENVKKITAVIVGMGNYGQEMIKALSWFCQMDGYKSYIYSFDRKINAEVEFKSLCPELLDDEHNGNFEDDGESQYSLNIFSGYDVNDESFDEKILSINDASYILVALGNDELNIKTAYKLRRLYEKKGLHPQIQTVVYNNKKKKAIINATNFKGQKLDVEIIGDLESSYSEDVILESDIETLALERHKKWGDEESFWNYEYNYRSSIASVIHRKMKILCKMPGIDKPVDKRSEQEKSVLRKLEHRRWNAYMRAEGYSYSEIRDDLAKVHNCLVTFDDLSEKDKLKDDD
;
A
#
# COMPACT_ATOMS: atom_id res chain seq x y z
N VAL A 1 -42.03 4.35 3.91
CA VAL A 1 -41.63 5.35 2.89
C VAL A 1 -41.78 6.78 3.46
N VAL A 2 -42.93 7.25 3.91
CA VAL A 2 -43.14 8.65 4.39
C VAL A 2 -42.23 9.00 5.57
N LEU A 3 -42.09 8.13 6.57
CA LEU A 3 -41.23 8.35 7.73
C LEU A 3 -39.72 8.39 7.34
N SER A 4 -39.30 7.63 6.34
CA SER A 4 -37.93 7.65 5.82
C SER A 4 -37.64 8.98 5.10
N ILE A 5 -38.56 9.46 4.29
CA ILE A 5 -38.44 10.75 3.59
C ILE A 5 -38.35 11.89 4.59
N LEU A 6 -39.25 11.94 5.61
CA LEU A 6 -39.22 12.95 6.66
C LEU A 6 -37.91 12.96 7.44
N LYS A 7 -37.38 11.75 7.78
CA LYS A 7 -36.11 11.61 8.47
C LYS A 7 -34.92 12.14 7.64
N ASN A 8 -34.92 11.89 6.34
CA ASN A 8 -33.90 12.44 5.45
C ASN A 8 -33.97 13.95 5.32
N ILE A 9 -35.18 14.53 5.30
CA ILE A 9 -35.40 16.02 5.31
C ILE A 9 -34.79 16.62 6.57
N PHE A 10 -35.07 16.09 7.75
CA PHE A 10 -34.46 16.57 9.01
C PHE A 10 -32.97 16.44 9.05
N THR A 11 -32.44 15.31 8.54
CA THR A 11 -30.99 15.06 8.42
C THR A 11 -30.33 16.07 7.49
N TYR A 12 -31.00 16.39 6.36
CA TYR A 12 -30.53 17.41 5.42
C TYR A 12 -30.56 18.81 5.98
N GLN A 13 -31.62 19.17 6.76
CA GLN A 13 -31.67 20.45 7.47
C GLN A 13 -30.52 20.59 8.48
N LYS A 14 -30.20 19.52 9.23
CA LYS A 14 -29.03 19.50 10.13
C LYS A 14 -27.73 19.74 9.38
N TYR A 15 -27.56 19.16 8.18
CA TYR A 15 -26.43 19.41 7.30
C TYR A 15 -26.36 20.87 6.85
N LEU A 16 -27.48 21.44 6.41
CA LEU A 16 -27.57 22.84 5.96
C LEU A 16 -27.24 23.86 7.04
N LEU A 17 -27.59 23.58 8.30
CA LEU A 17 -27.34 24.46 9.44
C LEU A 17 -25.88 24.41 9.92
N ASN A 18 -25.04 23.53 9.33
CA ASN A 18 -23.65 23.41 9.73
C ASN A 18 -22.74 24.30 8.87
N TYR A 19 -22.07 25.26 9.49
CA TYR A 19 -21.24 26.27 8.84
C TYR A 19 -19.73 25.94 8.84
N ASN A 20 -19.35 24.69 9.05
CA ASN A 20 -17.94 24.31 9.01
C ASN A 20 -17.30 24.58 7.63
N SER A 21 -16.03 24.94 7.65
CA SER A 21 -15.26 25.24 6.43
C SER A 21 -14.93 23.99 5.61
N GLU A 22 -14.93 22.82 6.25
CA GLU A 22 -14.62 21.53 5.66
C GLU A 22 -15.68 20.49 6.00
N VAL A 23 -15.96 19.60 5.06
CA VAL A 23 -16.89 18.47 5.23
C VAL A 23 -16.23 17.21 4.75
N TYR A 24 -16.30 16.17 5.56
CA TYR A 24 -15.78 14.83 5.30
C TYR A 24 -16.94 13.87 5.09
N ILE A 25 -17.14 13.40 3.87
CA ILE A 25 -18.32 12.64 3.42
C ILE A 25 -17.91 11.24 3.01
N PHE A 26 -18.44 10.24 3.69
CA PHE A 26 -18.16 8.84 3.45
C PHE A 26 -19.30 8.17 2.69
N SER A 27 -19.00 7.33 1.71
CA SER A 27 -19.98 6.62 0.89
C SER A 27 -20.69 5.52 1.66
N GLU A 28 -20.03 4.94 2.66
CA GLU A 28 -20.57 3.83 3.45
C GLU A 28 -20.20 3.98 4.93
N LEU A 29 -21.07 3.50 5.81
CA LEU A 29 -20.79 3.36 7.24
C LEU A 29 -20.31 1.94 7.53
N ASN A 30 -18.99 1.76 7.61
CA ASN A 30 -18.32 0.50 7.90
C ASN A 30 -17.14 0.70 8.86
N GLU A 31 -16.42 -0.36 9.20
CA GLU A 31 -15.31 -0.27 10.15
C GLU A 31 -14.15 0.59 9.64
N LYS A 32 -13.86 0.57 8.33
CA LYS A 32 -12.81 1.37 7.69
C LYS A 32 -13.14 2.87 7.75
N SER A 33 -14.35 3.23 7.32
CA SER A 33 -14.83 4.62 7.35
C SER A 33 -14.92 5.17 8.77
N LEU A 34 -15.32 4.34 9.75
CA LEU A 34 -15.33 4.71 11.16
C LEU A 34 -13.91 4.90 11.73
N ALA A 35 -12.94 4.07 11.34
CA ALA A 35 -11.56 4.23 11.78
C ALA A 35 -11.00 5.59 11.33
N LEU A 36 -11.17 5.94 10.05
CA LEU A 36 -10.74 7.23 9.51
C LEU A 36 -11.52 8.39 10.16
N ALA A 37 -12.84 8.27 10.32
CA ALA A 37 -13.66 9.28 10.97
C ALA A 37 -13.27 9.52 12.44
N ASN A 38 -12.93 8.46 13.19
CA ASN A 38 -12.41 8.55 14.54
C ASN A 38 -11.09 9.33 14.59
N SER A 39 -10.16 9.04 13.66
CA SER A 39 -8.90 9.78 13.55
C SER A 39 -9.11 11.26 13.26
N LEU A 40 -9.99 11.58 12.30
CA LEU A 40 -10.38 12.95 11.96
C LEU A 40 -11.00 13.70 13.17
N TYR A 41 -11.90 13.04 13.89
CA TYR A 41 -12.57 13.59 15.06
C TYR A 41 -11.61 13.81 16.23
N ALA A 42 -10.70 12.89 16.45
CA ALA A 42 -9.71 12.99 17.52
C ALA A 42 -8.78 14.20 17.36
N LYS A 43 -8.37 14.52 16.12
CA LYS A 43 -7.59 15.74 15.84
C LYS A 43 -8.41 17.03 15.97
N ASN A 44 -9.66 17.03 15.51
CA ASN A 44 -10.52 18.19 15.61
C ASN A 44 -12.01 17.78 15.73
N PRO A 45 -12.58 17.78 16.96
CA PRO A 45 -13.96 17.40 17.20
C PRO A 45 -15.02 18.33 16.58
N LYS A 46 -14.60 19.48 16.03
CA LYS A 46 -15.51 20.43 15.34
C LYS A 46 -15.70 20.10 13.87
N ARG A 47 -14.98 19.11 13.30
CA ARG A 47 -15.13 18.70 11.91
C ARG A 47 -16.52 18.13 11.65
N LEU A 48 -17.06 18.46 10.49
CA LEU A 48 -18.34 17.90 10.05
C LEU A 48 -18.08 16.57 9.33
N ILE A 49 -18.52 15.48 9.94
CA ILE A 49 -18.44 14.12 9.44
C ILE A 49 -19.83 13.70 8.99
N VAL A 50 -19.92 13.18 7.77
CA VAL A 50 -21.15 12.70 7.15
C VAL A 50 -20.96 11.29 6.64
N PHE A 51 -21.89 10.39 6.97
CA PHE A 51 -21.97 9.06 6.41
C PHE A 51 -23.19 8.91 5.53
N ASN A 52 -23.05 8.25 4.40
CA ASN A 52 -24.14 7.84 3.53
C ASN A 52 -24.16 6.31 3.53
N ASP A 53 -25.31 5.71 3.70
CA ASP A 53 -25.42 4.24 3.67
C ASP A 53 -26.88 3.85 3.40
N THR A 54 -27.09 2.90 2.52
CA THR A 54 -28.41 2.32 2.24
C THR A 54 -28.91 1.44 3.39
N PHE A 55 -27.99 1.00 4.27
CA PHE A 55 -28.26 0.14 5.44
C PHE A 55 -28.95 -1.17 5.09
N GLU A 56 -28.53 -1.84 4.02
CA GLU A 56 -29.01 -3.17 3.64
C GLU A 56 -28.37 -4.31 4.47
N LYS A 57 -27.56 -3.94 5.47
CA LYS A 57 -26.83 -4.86 6.35
C LYS A 57 -27.73 -5.47 7.43
N ASN A 58 -27.19 -6.48 8.12
CA ASN A 58 -27.80 -7.06 9.32
C ASN A 58 -28.14 -5.94 10.34
N GLU A 59 -29.35 -6.00 10.91
CA GLU A 59 -29.88 -4.95 11.82
C GLU A 59 -28.98 -4.74 13.05
N GLU A 60 -28.38 -5.79 13.60
CA GLU A 60 -27.52 -5.71 14.78
C GLU A 60 -26.18 -5.02 14.49
N GLU A 61 -25.49 -5.39 13.41
CA GLU A 61 -24.26 -4.73 12.95
C GLU A 61 -24.51 -3.26 12.61
N THR A 62 -25.57 -2.98 11.89
CA THR A 62 -25.98 -1.63 11.52
C THR A 62 -26.22 -0.76 12.76
N TYR A 63 -26.87 -1.30 13.79
CA TYR A 63 -27.10 -0.59 15.03
C TYR A 63 -25.80 -0.22 15.75
N GLU A 64 -24.87 -1.17 15.87
CA GLU A 64 -23.58 -0.92 16.53
C GLU A 64 -22.76 0.16 15.81
N LEU A 65 -22.71 0.14 14.46
CA LEU A 65 -22.02 1.12 13.65
C LEU A 65 -22.65 2.51 13.80
N ILE A 66 -23.98 2.61 13.78
CA ILE A 66 -24.69 3.88 13.96
C ILE A 66 -24.43 4.46 15.36
N GLU A 67 -24.41 3.64 16.42
CA GLU A 67 -24.08 4.12 17.77
C GLU A 67 -22.63 4.64 17.86
N LYS A 68 -21.69 4.00 17.19
CA LYS A 68 -20.32 4.50 17.07
C LYS A 68 -20.26 5.83 16.32
N ALA A 69 -20.96 5.94 15.19
CA ALA A 69 -21.02 7.17 14.38
C ALA A 69 -21.66 8.35 15.15
N LYS A 70 -22.69 8.10 15.96
CA LYS A 70 -23.31 9.14 16.81
C LYS A 70 -22.34 9.75 17.81
N LYS A 71 -21.40 8.97 18.35
CA LYS A 71 -20.36 9.49 19.29
C LYS A 71 -19.43 10.50 18.65
N LEU A 72 -19.33 10.52 17.31
CA LEU A 72 -18.56 11.48 16.54
C LEU A 72 -19.35 12.75 16.18
N ASN A 73 -20.54 12.95 16.72
CA ASN A 73 -21.47 14.02 16.31
C ASN A 73 -21.74 14.05 14.79
N SER A 74 -21.65 12.91 14.13
CA SER A 74 -21.79 12.79 12.69
C SER A 74 -23.24 12.93 12.22
N ILE A 75 -23.39 13.16 10.93
CA ILE A 75 -24.68 13.15 10.23
C ILE A 75 -24.72 11.85 9.41
N CYS A 76 -25.78 11.06 9.55
CA CYS A 76 -25.97 9.82 8.80
C CYS A 76 -27.19 9.95 7.88
N PHE A 77 -26.96 9.92 6.56
CA PHE A 77 -27.99 9.80 5.55
C PHE A 77 -28.29 8.34 5.24
N LYS A 78 -29.55 7.97 5.17
CA LYS A 78 -29.98 6.66 4.69
C LYS A 78 -30.22 6.73 3.17
N GLN A 79 -29.18 7.06 2.43
CA GLN A 79 -29.19 7.26 0.98
C GLN A 79 -27.79 7.07 0.40
N ASP A 80 -27.73 6.69 -0.87
CA ASP A 80 -26.48 6.66 -1.63
C ASP A 80 -25.88 8.07 -1.73
N ILE A 81 -24.56 8.15 -1.67
CA ILE A 81 -23.80 9.41 -1.66
C ILE A 81 -24.05 10.26 -2.90
N THR A 82 -24.35 9.65 -4.05
CA THR A 82 -24.60 10.33 -5.32
C THR A 82 -25.96 10.99 -5.37
N THR A 83 -26.91 10.57 -4.51
CA THR A 83 -28.27 11.08 -4.48
C THR A 83 -28.44 12.28 -3.56
N VAL A 84 -27.45 12.59 -2.72
CA VAL A 84 -27.47 13.72 -1.79
C VAL A 84 -26.76 14.92 -2.40
N ASN A 85 -27.44 16.08 -2.46
CA ASN A 85 -26.82 17.30 -2.94
C ASN A 85 -26.00 18.00 -1.85
N PHE A 86 -24.68 17.88 -1.93
CA PHE A 86 -23.74 18.53 -1.01
C PHE A 86 -23.28 19.92 -1.48
N ASN A 87 -23.72 20.39 -2.66
CA ASN A 87 -23.27 21.65 -3.27
C ASN A 87 -24.03 22.91 -2.77
N VAL A 88 -24.80 22.81 -1.71
CA VAL A 88 -25.74 23.87 -1.23
C VAL A 88 -25.04 24.99 -0.48
N HIS A 89 -23.83 24.75 0.00
CA HIS A 89 -23.03 25.74 0.72
C HIS A 89 -22.06 26.47 -0.19
N ASN A 90 -21.59 27.65 0.27
CA ASN A 90 -20.61 28.48 -0.40
C ASN A 90 -19.54 27.62 -1.13
N LYS A 91 -19.28 27.93 -2.42
CA LYS A 91 -18.26 27.26 -3.26
C LYS A 91 -16.86 27.24 -2.65
N LYS A 92 -16.59 28.08 -1.64
CA LYS A 92 -15.32 28.12 -0.90
C LYS A 92 -15.18 26.99 0.14
N LYS A 93 -16.27 26.31 0.52
CA LYS A 93 -16.23 25.19 1.46
C LYS A 93 -15.52 24.02 0.85
N LYS A 94 -14.54 23.45 1.55
CA LYS A 94 -13.83 22.26 1.11
C LYS A 94 -14.70 21.02 1.35
N ILE A 95 -14.89 20.22 0.31
CA ILE A 95 -15.61 18.93 0.39
C ILE A 95 -14.62 17.81 0.09
N LEU A 96 -14.56 16.83 0.98
CA LEU A 96 -13.75 15.63 0.81
C LEU A 96 -14.72 14.44 0.80
N PHE A 97 -14.79 13.76 -0.34
CA PHE A 97 -15.54 12.53 -0.51
C PHE A 97 -14.60 11.34 -0.31
N PHE A 98 -15.06 10.35 0.44
CA PHE A 98 -14.36 9.08 0.66
C PHE A 98 -15.25 7.94 0.19
N LEU A 99 -14.92 7.38 -0.96
CA LEU A 99 -15.60 6.25 -1.56
C LEU A 99 -14.94 4.98 -1.02
N ILE A 100 -15.41 4.51 0.12
CA ILE A 100 -14.78 3.51 0.99
C ILE A 100 -15.73 2.33 1.24
N GLY A 101 -16.60 2.03 0.28
CA GLY A 101 -17.46 0.87 0.29
C GLY A 101 -16.69 -0.45 0.16
N HIS A 102 -17.38 -1.55 0.45
CA HIS A 102 -16.81 -2.89 0.31
C HIS A 102 -16.68 -3.35 -1.15
N ASP A 103 -17.50 -2.78 -2.05
CA ASP A 103 -17.50 -3.13 -3.47
C ASP A 103 -16.70 -2.09 -4.28
N ASP A 104 -15.62 -2.54 -4.91
CA ASP A 104 -14.76 -1.70 -5.74
C ASP A 104 -15.53 -1.14 -6.94
N THR A 105 -16.44 -1.91 -7.54
CA THR A 105 -17.26 -1.49 -8.70
C THR A 105 -18.21 -0.37 -8.30
N GLU A 106 -18.89 -0.49 -7.16
CA GLU A 106 -19.76 0.56 -6.62
C GLU A 106 -18.97 1.83 -6.32
N ASN A 107 -17.79 1.71 -5.72
CA ASN A 107 -16.90 2.86 -5.46
C ASN A 107 -16.53 3.59 -6.77
N ILE A 108 -16.27 2.86 -7.86
CA ILE A 108 -15.94 3.45 -9.17
C ILE A 108 -17.16 4.15 -9.77
N GLU A 109 -18.35 3.52 -9.77
CA GLU A 109 -19.58 4.10 -10.29
C GLU A 109 -19.96 5.39 -9.55
N GLN A 110 -19.86 5.38 -8.23
CA GLN A 110 -20.07 6.56 -7.38
C GLN A 110 -19.04 7.65 -7.73
N CYS A 111 -17.77 7.28 -7.93
CA CYS A 111 -16.72 8.22 -8.30
C CYS A 111 -17.03 8.94 -9.62
N VAL A 112 -17.35 8.19 -10.66
CA VAL A 112 -17.70 8.75 -11.99
C VAL A 112 -18.89 9.71 -11.88
N THR A 113 -19.92 9.33 -11.14
CA THR A 113 -21.11 10.18 -10.92
C THR A 113 -20.77 11.46 -10.17
N LEU A 114 -19.93 11.39 -9.14
CA LEU A 114 -19.48 12.58 -8.39
C LEU A 114 -18.56 13.48 -9.22
N LEU A 115 -17.67 12.89 -10.04
CA LEU A 115 -16.84 13.65 -10.98
C LEU A 115 -17.73 14.50 -11.90
N ASP A 116 -18.73 13.92 -12.55
CA ASP A 116 -19.64 14.65 -13.40
C ASP A 116 -20.43 15.75 -12.67
N THR A 117 -20.86 15.47 -11.44
CA THR A 117 -21.65 16.41 -10.63
C THR A 117 -20.82 17.59 -10.14
N TYR A 118 -19.57 17.37 -9.76
CA TYR A 118 -18.75 18.36 -9.05
C TYR A 118 -17.54 18.88 -9.84
N LYS A 119 -17.29 18.45 -11.10
CA LYS A 119 -16.11 18.82 -11.90
C LYS A 119 -15.81 20.31 -12.01
N ASN A 120 -16.82 21.16 -11.91
CA ASN A 120 -16.67 22.62 -11.98
C ASN A 120 -16.55 23.29 -10.60
N ARG A 121 -16.53 22.53 -9.51
CA ARG A 121 -16.49 23.05 -8.15
C ARG A 121 -15.05 23.07 -7.62
N ASP A 122 -14.61 24.27 -7.21
CA ASP A 122 -13.34 24.42 -6.52
C ASP A 122 -13.35 23.73 -5.12
N ASN A 123 -12.18 23.41 -4.59
CA ASN A 123 -12.00 22.82 -3.26
C ASN A 123 -12.80 21.51 -3.05
N THR A 124 -12.85 20.69 -4.09
CA THR A 124 -13.45 19.35 -4.04
C THR A 124 -12.39 18.29 -4.21
N HIS A 125 -12.35 17.34 -3.27
CA HIS A 125 -11.42 16.22 -3.30
C HIS A 125 -12.22 14.91 -3.27
N ILE A 126 -11.83 13.93 -4.05
CA ILE A 126 -12.40 12.59 -4.02
C ILE A 126 -11.26 11.59 -3.74
N TYR A 127 -11.44 10.80 -2.69
CA TYR A 127 -10.60 9.69 -2.33
C TYR A 127 -11.38 8.41 -2.59
N ILE A 128 -10.94 7.61 -3.55
CA ILE A 128 -11.57 6.33 -3.89
C ILE A 128 -10.69 5.17 -3.42
N PHE A 129 -11.24 4.30 -2.59
CA PHE A 129 -10.57 3.09 -2.13
C PHE A 129 -10.86 1.95 -3.09
N SER A 130 -9.83 1.49 -3.77
CA SER A 130 -9.91 0.35 -4.67
C SER A 130 -8.55 -0.29 -4.89
N ASN A 131 -8.53 -1.62 -4.84
CA ASN A 131 -7.35 -2.44 -5.08
C ASN A 131 -7.32 -3.02 -6.51
N SER A 132 -8.36 -2.76 -7.33
CA SER A 132 -8.44 -3.31 -8.68
C SER A 132 -7.60 -2.51 -9.68
N LEU A 133 -6.97 -3.22 -10.64
CA LEU A 133 -6.24 -2.60 -11.75
C LEU A 133 -7.18 -1.88 -12.72
N GLU A 134 -8.41 -2.40 -12.89
CA GLU A 134 -9.43 -1.81 -13.74
C GLU A 134 -9.79 -0.39 -13.28
N SER A 135 -9.80 -0.17 -11.96
CA SER A 135 -10.08 1.16 -11.40
C SER A 135 -9.00 2.19 -11.78
N GLU A 136 -7.74 1.79 -11.80
CA GLU A 136 -6.63 2.66 -12.24
C GLU A 136 -6.87 3.13 -13.67
N PHE A 137 -7.21 2.19 -14.56
CA PHE A 137 -7.45 2.46 -15.96
C PHE A 137 -8.68 3.34 -16.19
N MET A 138 -9.82 2.98 -15.58
CA MET A 138 -11.06 3.74 -15.70
C MET A 138 -10.91 5.18 -15.21
N LEU A 139 -10.27 5.38 -14.05
CA LEU A 139 -10.09 6.71 -13.45
C LEU A 139 -9.07 7.57 -14.21
N SER A 140 -8.09 6.97 -14.88
CA SER A 140 -7.13 7.71 -15.70
C SER A 140 -7.78 8.39 -16.91
N SER A 141 -8.84 7.80 -17.45
CA SER A 141 -9.57 8.31 -18.62
C SER A 141 -10.68 9.31 -18.29
N CYS A 142 -11.03 9.49 -17.01
CA CYS A 142 -12.10 10.40 -16.60
C CYS A 142 -11.68 11.88 -16.64
N ASP A 143 -12.62 12.75 -17.08
CA ASP A 143 -12.48 14.20 -16.94
C ASP A 143 -12.66 14.61 -15.47
N LYS A 144 -11.55 14.94 -14.82
CA LYS A 144 -11.50 15.33 -13.40
C LYS A 144 -11.90 16.79 -13.18
N GLY A 145 -11.90 17.61 -14.22
CA GLY A 145 -12.15 19.05 -14.12
C GLY A 145 -11.27 19.70 -13.03
N LYS A 146 -11.90 20.35 -12.03
CA LYS A 146 -11.20 20.99 -10.89
C LYS A 146 -11.05 20.09 -9.67
N ILE A 147 -11.49 18.83 -9.75
CA ILE A 147 -11.47 17.89 -8.64
C ILE A 147 -10.08 17.29 -8.47
N LYS A 148 -9.60 17.27 -7.24
CA LYS A 148 -8.44 16.45 -6.87
C LYS A 148 -8.91 15.03 -6.60
N LEU A 149 -8.66 14.14 -7.56
CA LEU A 149 -8.97 12.71 -7.46
C LEU A 149 -7.74 11.94 -7.02
N ARG A 150 -7.92 11.07 -6.03
CA ARG A 150 -6.88 10.16 -5.57
C ARG A 150 -7.45 8.77 -5.34
N ARG A 151 -6.89 7.78 -6.05
CA ARG A 151 -7.12 6.37 -5.75
C ARG A 151 -6.21 5.94 -4.58
N ILE A 152 -6.74 5.15 -3.69
CA ILE A 152 -6.04 4.57 -2.57
C ILE A 152 -6.15 3.05 -2.68
N ASN A 153 -5.03 2.40 -2.96
CA ASN A 153 -4.87 0.97 -2.75
C ASN A 153 -4.46 0.79 -1.27
N ASP A 154 -5.39 0.33 -0.45
CA ASP A 154 -5.17 0.22 0.99
C ASP A 154 -4.13 -0.86 1.34
N THR A 155 -4.06 -1.92 0.57
CA THR A 155 -3.06 -2.99 0.73
C THR A 155 -1.65 -2.48 0.43
N GLU A 156 -1.46 -1.81 -0.70
CA GLU A 156 -0.18 -1.21 -1.07
C GLU A 156 0.25 -0.12 -0.07
N THR A 157 -0.69 0.74 0.32
CA THR A 157 -0.43 1.80 1.31
C THR A 157 0.08 1.22 2.63
N LEU A 158 -0.51 0.11 3.10
CA LEU A 158 -0.05 -0.59 4.29
C LEU A 158 1.36 -1.17 4.11
N ILE A 159 1.61 -1.87 3.01
CA ILE A 159 2.92 -2.49 2.73
C ILE A 159 4.00 -1.42 2.60
N PHE A 160 3.76 -0.36 1.85
CA PHE A 160 4.72 0.73 1.66
C PHE A 160 5.03 1.45 2.99
N ARG A 161 4.02 1.71 3.80
CA ARG A 161 4.22 2.31 5.12
C ARG A 161 4.97 1.38 6.07
N ASN A 162 4.67 0.09 6.06
CA ASN A 162 5.41 -0.90 6.83
C ASN A 162 6.89 -0.94 6.41
N LEU A 163 7.18 -0.98 5.12
CA LEU A 163 8.54 -0.94 4.61
C LEU A 163 9.25 0.38 4.93
N TYR A 164 8.55 1.51 4.85
CA TYR A 164 9.12 2.81 5.23
C TYR A 164 9.52 2.86 6.70
N ASN A 165 8.73 2.29 7.60
CA ASN A 165 8.97 2.33 9.03
C ASN A 165 9.90 1.23 9.53
N GLU A 166 9.70 -0.01 9.11
CA GLU A 166 10.33 -1.20 9.67
C GLU A 166 11.23 -1.96 8.66
N GLY A 167 11.22 -1.57 7.38
CA GLY A 167 11.95 -2.28 6.32
C GLY A 167 13.47 -2.31 6.51
N TYR A 168 14.03 -1.40 7.31
CA TYR A 168 15.45 -1.40 7.66
C TYR A 168 15.90 -2.72 8.30
N ARG A 169 15.00 -3.43 8.99
CA ARG A 169 15.29 -4.73 9.62
C ARG A 169 15.61 -5.84 8.63
N LEU A 170 15.08 -5.76 7.41
CA LEU A 170 15.46 -6.68 6.32
C LEU A 170 16.97 -6.61 6.05
N PHE A 171 17.54 -5.42 6.08
CA PHE A 171 18.97 -5.19 5.86
C PHE A 171 19.82 -5.49 7.10
N GLU A 172 19.33 -5.18 8.30
CA GLU A 172 20.01 -5.49 9.57
C GLU A 172 20.09 -7.00 9.83
N ASN A 173 19.00 -7.74 9.53
CA ASN A 173 18.92 -9.19 9.71
C ASN A 173 19.51 -10.00 8.55
N ALA A 174 20.05 -9.32 7.53
CA ALA A 174 20.67 -9.99 6.39
C ALA A 174 21.91 -10.79 6.81
N VAL A 175 22.02 -12.03 6.33
CA VAL A 175 23.10 -12.96 6.69
C VAL A 175 24.30 -12.76 5.76
N PRO A 176 25.53 -12.58 6.27
CA PRO A 176 26.73 -12.47 5.44
C PRO A 176 26.98 -13.75 4.63
N ILE A 177 27.22 -13.60 3.33
CA ILE A 177 27.63 -14.67 2.41
C ILE A 177 28.77 -14.13 1.57
N GLU A 178 29.97 -14.69 1.71
CA GLU A 178 31.17 -14.23 0.98
C GLU A 178 31.38 -12.70 1.12
N ASN A 179 31.24 -11.95 0.03
CA ASN A 179 31.43 -10.50 -0.01
C ASN A 179 30.12 -9.70 0.02
N VAL A 180 28.97 -10.37 0.14
CA VAL A 180 27.63 -9.74 0.14
C VAL A 180 26.81 -10.19 1.33
N LYS A 181 25.68 -9.52 1.58
CA LYS A 181 24.68 -9.92 2.57
C LYS A 181 23.46 -10.49 1.87
N LYS A 182 22.93 -11.59 2.38
CA LYS A 182 21.73 -12.26 1.89
C LYS A 182 20.51 -11.81 2.72
N ILE A 183 19.52 -11.25 2.07
CA ILE A 183 18.18 -11.05 2.62
C ILE A 183 17.34 -12.26 2.20
N THR A 184 16.77 -12.98 3.17
CA THR A 184 15.87 -14.12 2.89
C THR A 184 14.49 -13.80 3.47
N ALA A 185 13.54 -13.46 2.60
CA ALA A 185 12.17 -13.16 2.94
C ALA A 185 11.24 -14.32 2.59
N VAL A 186 10.32 -14.67 3.50
CA VAL A 186 9.34 -15.72 3.30
C VAL A 186 7.93 -15.13 3.42
N ILE A 187 7.11 -15.35 2.41
CA ILE A 187 5.73 -14.86 2.35
C ILE A 187 4.79 -16.06 2.40
N VAL A 188 3.89 -16.07 3.39
CA VAL A 188 2.92 -17.15 3.58
C VAL A 188 1.52 -16.65 3.29
N GLY A 189 0.98 -17.06 2.14
CA GLY A 189 -0.26 -16.59 1.53
C GLY A 189 -0.02 -15.60 0.38
N MET A 190 -0.54 -15.90 -0.79
CA MET A 190 -0.46 -15.07 -2.01
C MET A 190 -1.82 -14.41 -2.34
N GLY A 191 -2.56 -14.01 -1.31
CA GLY A 191 -3.65 -13.05 -1.46
C GLY A 191 -3.10 -11.63 -1.71
N ASN A 192 -3.96 -10.62 -1.71
CA ASN A 192 -3.57 -9.22 -2.01
C ASN A 192 -2.31 -8.77 -1.25
N TYR A 193 -2.24 -9.00 0.06
CA TYR A 193 -1.08 -8.59 0.87
C TYR A 193 0.21 -9.33 0.51
N GLY A 194 0.11 -10.64 0.24
CA GLY A 194 1.28 -11.43 -0.13
C GLY A 194 1.83 -11.02 -1.48
N GLN A 195 0.98 -10.86 -2.47
CA GLN A 195 1.38 -10.40 -3.81
C GLN A 195 1.99 -9.00 -3.77
N GLU A 196 1.36 -8.05 -3.09
CA GLU A 196 1.91 -6.69 -2.97
C GLU A 196 3.23 -6.67 -2.19
N MET A 197 3.41 -7.51 -1.17
CA MET A 197 4.70 -7.62 -0.48
C MET A 197 5.78 -8.22 -1.39
N ILE A 198 5.48 -9.26 -2.19
CA ILE A 198 6.44 -9.85 -3.15
C ILE A 198 6.88 -8.78 -4.16
N LYS A 199 5.93 -8.07 -4.76
CA LYS A 199 6.21 -6.95 -5.67
C LYS A 199 7.10 -5.90 -5.00
N ALA A 200 6.73 -5.47 -3.79
CA ALA A 200 7.47 -4.46 -3.06
C ALA A 200 8.90 -4.92 -2.71
N LEU A 201 9.08 -6.14 -2.25
CA LEU A 201 10.41 -6.67 -1.92
C LEU A 201 11.35 -6.75 -3.13
N SER A 202 10.82 -7.02 -4.33
CA SER A 202 11.63 -7.11 -5.55
C SER A 202 12.39 -5.82 -5.87
N TRP A 203 11.77 -4.65 -5.63
CA TRP A 203 12.41 -3.36 -5.84
C TRP A 203 12.99 -2.74 -4.56
N PHE A 204 12.38 -2.99 -3.40
CA PHE A 204 12.81 -2.44 -2.12
C PHE A 204 14.18 -2.97 -1.69
N CYS A 205 14.44 -4.25 -1.94
CA CYS A 205 15.70 -4.90 -1.56
C CYS A 205 16.85 -4.66 -2.55
N GLN A 206 16.66 -3.87 -3.60
CA GLN A 206 17.72 -3.49 -4.53
C GLN A 206 18.74 -2.58 -3.85
N MET A 207 19.83 -3.18 -3.34
CA MET A 207 20.87 -2.46 -2.59
C MET A 207 22.25 -3.04 -2.88
N ASP A 208 23.24 -2.18 -3.11
CA ASP A 208 24.60 -2.65 -3.35
C ASP A 208 25.16 -3.37 -2.11
N GLY A 209 25.81 -4.51 -2.35
CA GLY A 209 26.30 -5.40 -1.31
C GLY A 209 25.22 -6.31 -0.71
N TYR A 210 24.01 -6.35 -1.29
CA TYR A 210 22.94 -7.24 -0.86
C TYR A 210 22.40 -8.05 -2.03
N LYS A 211 21.96 -9.29 -1.74
CA LYS A 211 21.19 -10.16 -2.63
C LYS A 211 19.93 -10.59 -1.92
N SER A 212 18.77 -10.48 -2.57
CA SER A 212 17.50 -10.84 -1.96
C SER A 212 16.95 -12.16 -2.52
N TYR A 213 16.47 -13.00 -1.62
CA TYR A 213 15.81 -14.28 -1.92
C TYR A 213 14.41 -14.23 -1.32
N ILE A 214 13.40 -14.29 -2.19
CA ILE A 214 12.00 -14.21 -1.82
C ILE A 214 11.38 -15.58 -2.06
N TYR A 215 10.84 -16.16 -1.01
CA TYR A 215 10.13 -17.44 -1.07
C TYR A 215 8.67 -17.20 -0.71
N SER A 216 7.76 -17.69 -1.53
CA SER A 216 6.34 -17.58 -1.26
C SER A 216 5.66 -18.94 -1.21
N PHE A 217 4.66 -19.07 -0.34
CA PHE A 217 3.87 -20.28 -0.15
C PHE A 217 2.37 -19.97 -0.28
N ASP A 218 1.66 -20.74 -1.08
CA ASP A 218 0.20 -20.68 -1.15
C ASP A 218 -0.42 -22.07 -1.32
N ARG A 219 -1.62 -22.25 -0.79
CA ARG A 219 -2.38 -23.48 -0.95
C ARG A 219 -2.97 -23.70 -2.35
N LYS A 220 -3.10 -22.62 -3.14
CA LYS A 220 -3.54 -22.71 -4.54
C LYS A 220 -2.46 -23.40 -5.38
N ILE A 221 -2.88 -24.37 -6.19
CA ILE A 221 -1.99 -25.16 -7.06
C ILE A 221 -1.41 -24.30 -8.21
N ASN A 222 -2.13 -23.26 -8.61
CA ASN A 222 -1.77 -22.37 -9.74
C ASN A 222 -1.30 -20.98 -9.29
N ALA A 223 -0.93 -20.80 -8.02
CA ALA A 223 -0.54 -19.49 -7.48
C ALA A 223 0.61 -18.84 -8.26
N GLU A 224 1.63 -19.61 -8.63
CA GLU A 224 2.76 -19.14 -9.45
C GLU A 224 2.30 -18.70 -10.84
N VAL A 225 1.46 -19.49 -11.50
CA VAL A 225 0.95 -19.19 -12.85
C VAL A 225 0.09 -17.93 -12.84
N GLU A 226 -0.78 -17.77 -11.83
CA GLU A 226 -1.58 -16.56 -11.64
C GLU A 226 -0.69 -15.34 -11.44
N PHE A 227 0.32 -15.43 -10.58
CA PHE A 227 1.24 -14.31 -10.34
C PHE A 227 2.09 -13.98 -11.58
N LYS A 228 2.57 -15.00 -12.32
CA LYS A 228 3.32 -14.79 -13.56
C LYS A 228 2.48 -14.09 -14.64
N SER A 229 1.17 -14.31 -14.67
CA SER A 229 0.29 -13.60 -15.61
C SER A 229 0.16 -12.11 -15.31
N LEU A 230 0.33 -11.70 -14.05
CA LEU A 230 0.27 -10.30 -13.62
C LEU A 230 1.63 -9.59 -13.78
N CYS A 231 2.71 -10.28 -13.49
CA CYS A 231 4.08 -9.74 -13.47
C CYS A 231 5.03 -10.72 -14.18
N PRO A 232 4.94 -10.88 -15.51
CA PRO A 232 5.66 -11.92 -16.25
C PRO A 232 7.17 -11.81 -16.10
N GLU A 233 7.73 -10.61 -16.19
CA GLU A 233 9.17 -10.39 -16.13
C GLU A 233 9.78 -10.55 -14.71
N LEU A 234 8.97 -10.55 -13.65
CA LEU A 234 9.48 -10.86 -12.32
C LEU A 234 9.86 -12.33 -12.14
N LEU A 235 9.33 -13.22 -12.98
CA LEU A 235 9.52 -14.67 -12.91
C LEU A 235 10.22 -15.24 -14.17
N ASP A 236 10.71 -14.41 -15.07
CA ASP A 236 11.49 -14.90 -16.20
C ASP A 236 12.94 -15.17 -15.81
N ASP A 237 13.61 -16.04 -16.58
CA ASP A 237 14.99 -16.47 -16.27
C ASP A 237 16.04 -15.37 -16.55
N GLU A 238 15.67 -14.31 -17.26
CA GLU A 238 16.55 -13.17 -17.55
C GLU A 238 16.74 -12.29 -16.32
N HIS A 239 15.68 -12.09 -15.53
CA HIS A 239 15.67 -11.16 -14.39
C HIS A 239 15.67 -11.89 -13.05
N ASN A 240 14.95 -13.03 -12.96
CA ASN A 240 14.79 -13.78 -11.72
C ASN A 240 16.01 -14.69 -11.47
N GLY A 241 16.71 -14.44 -10.37
CA GLY A 241 17.89 -15.21 -9.99
C GLY A 241 19.18 -14.80 -10.73
N ASN A 242 19.13 -13.79 -11.57
CA ASN A 242 20.29 -13.20 -12.20
C ASN A 242 20.95 -12.19 -11.25
N PHE A 243 22.09 -12.58 -10.66
CA PHE A 243 22.84 -11.77 -9.69
C PHE A 243 24.15 -11.22 -10.27
N GLU A 244 24.27 -11.07 -11.57
CA GLU A 244 25.43 -10.47 -12.21
C GLU A 244 25.55 -8.98 -11.86
N ASP A 245 26.77 -8.44 -11.81
CA ASP A 245 27.03 -7.07 -11.33
C ASP A 245 26.41 -5.98 -12.22
N ASP A 246 26.24 -6.27 -13.51
CA ASP A 246 25.55 -5.42 -14.49
C ASP A 246 24.06 -5.77 -14.61
N GLY A 247 23.62 -6.78 -13.88
CA GLY A 247 22.24 -7.26 -13.88
C GLY A 247 21.26 -6.18 -13.49
N GLU A 248 20.13 -6.18 -14.18
CA GLU A 248 19.03 -5.24 -13.96
C GLU A 248 18.24 -5.53 -12.66
N SER A 249 18.60 -6.60 -11.94
CA SER A 249 17.94 -6.99 -10.71
C SER A 249 18.87 -7.82 -9.82
N GLN A 250 18.65 -7.77 -8.51
CA GLN A 250 19.41 -8.50 -7.51
C GLN A 250 18.46 -9.29 -6.60
N TYR A 251 17.50 -10.00 -7.19
CA TYR A 251 16.54 -10.83 -6.44
C TYR A 251 16.42 -12.23 -7.06
N SER A 252 15.98 -13.18 -6.24
CA SER A 252 15.48 -14.49 -6.66
C SER A 252 14.13 -14.74 -6.01
N LEU A 253 13.11 -14.96 -6.83
CA LEU A 253 11.73 -15.20 -6.41
C LEU A 253 11.35 -16.65 -6.71
N ASN A 254 10.92 -17.38 -5.68
CA ASN A 254 10.46 -18.76 -5.78
C ASN A 254 9.06 -18.88 -5.16
N ILE A 255 8.10 -19.32 -5.95
CA ILE A 255 6.70 -19.49 -5.51
C ILE A 255 6.39 -20.98 -5.37
N PHE A 256 6.07 -21.42 -4.16
CA PHE A 256 5.67 -22.78 -3.85
C PHE A 256 4.15 -22.88 -3.80
N SER A 257 3.55 -23.35 -4.88
CA SER A 257 2.12 -23.58 -5.02
C SER A 257 1.69 -24.92 -4.40
N GLY A 258 0.45 -24.99 -3.87
CA GLY A 258 -0.12 -26.22 -3.33
C GLY A 258 0.32 -26.57 -1.91
N TYR A 259 0.87 -25.64 -1.14
CA TYR A 259 1.27 -25.85 0.25
C TYR A 259 0.24 -25.26 1.24
N ASP A 260 -0.50 -26.12 1.94
CA ASP A 260 -1.39 -25.69 3.03
C ASP A 260 -0.61 -25.58 4.35
N VAL A 261 -0.80 -24.49 5.07
CA VAL A 261 -0.12 -24.22 6.35
C VAL A 261 -0.45 -25.23 7.45
N ASN A 262 -1.48 -26.07 7.27
CA ASN A 262 -1.84 -27.14 8.20
C ASN A 262 -1.15 -28.47 7.90
N ASP A 263 -0.46 -28.61 6.76
CA ASP A 263 0.18 -29.84 6.33
C ASP A 263 1.63 -29.94 6.82
N GLU A 264 2.08 -31.16 7.04
CA GLU A 264 3.46 -31.47 7.44
C GLU A 264 4.45 -31.08 6.33
N SER A 265 4.09 -31.28 5.06
CA SER A 265 4.89 -30.89 3.90
C SER A 265 5.23 -29.39 3.88
N PHE A 266 4.32 -28.54 4.32
CA PHE A 266 4.59 -27.13 4.51
C PHE A 266 5.64 -26.89 5.59
N ASP A 267 5.51 -27.57 6.74
CA ASP A 267 6.44 -27.42 7.86
C ASP A 267 7.86 -27.86 7.47
N GLU A 268 7.98 -28.97 6.76
CA GLU A 268 9.26 -29.45 6.25
C GLU A 268 9.89 -28.48 5.24
N LYS A 269 9.07 -28.02 4.29
CA LYS A 269 9.56 -27.15 3.22
C LYS A 269 9.98 -25.77 3.76
N ILE A 270 9.18 -25.13 4.60
CA ILE A 270 9.52 -23.81 5.16
C ILE A 270 10.74 -23.88 6.08
N LEU A 271 10.91 -24.96 6.84
CA LEU A 271 12.08 -25.18 7.68
C LEU A 271 13.36 -25.56 6.91
N SER A 272 13.26 -25.93 5.63
CA SER A 272 14.43 -26.07 4.76
C SER A 272 15.05 -24.72 4.42
N ILE A 273 14.31 -23.62 4.56
CA ILE A 273 14.79 -22.23 4.46
C ILE A 273 15.35 -21.86 5.84
N ASN A 274 16.60 -22.25 6.08
CA ASN A 274 17.24 -22.16 7.39
C ASN A 274 17.90 -20.80 7.68
N ASP A 275 17.87 -19.89 6.74
CA ASP A 275 18.42 -18.54 6.81
C ASP A 275 17.36 -17.44 6.65
N ALA A 276 16.09 -17.77 6.85
CA ALA A 276 15.01 -16.80 6.83
C ALA A 276 15.29 -15.65 7.82
N SER A 277 15.33 -14.44 7.32
CA SER A 277 15.51 -13.21 8.11
C SER A 277 14.19 -12.48 8.36
N TYR A 278 13.22 -12.69 7.49
CA TYR A 278 11.89 -12.07 7.54
C TYR A 278 10.81 -13.04 7.10
N ILE A 279 9.68 -13.04 7.79
CA ILE A 279 8.49 -13.83 7.43
C ILE A 279 7.24 -12.95 7.53
N LEU A 280 6.44 -12.90 6.47
CA LEU A 280 5.09 -12.33 6.48
C LEU A 280 4.05 -13.43 6.41
N VAL A 281 3.04 -13.38 7.29
CA VAL A 281 1.87 -14.28 7.25
C VAL A 281 0.62 -13.46 6.89
N ALA A 282 0.02 -13.76 5.73
CA ALA A 282 -1.09 -13.01 5.14
C ALA A 282 -2.11 -13.93 4.43
N LEU A 283 -2.81 -14.76 5.20
CA LEU A 283 -3.73 -15.82 4.72
C LEU A 283 -5.19 -15.35 4.59
N GLY A 284 -5.46 -14.05 4.76
CA GLY A 284 -6.80 -13.47 4.60
C GLY A 284 -7.77 -13.70 5.79
N ASN A 285 -7.31 -14.31 6.88
CA ASN A 285 -8.12 -14.53 8.09
C ASN A 285 -7.29 -14.31 9.34
N ASP A 286 -7.72 -13.42 10.24
CA ASP A 286 -7.00 -13.06 11.46
C ASP A 286 -6.60 -14.25 12.33
N GLU A 287 -7.51 -15.22 12.54
CA GLU A 287 -7.24 -16.37 13.40
C GLU A 287 -6.22 -17.31 12.80
N LEU A 288 -6.35 -17.58 11.50
CA LEU A 288 -5.39 -18.41 10.77
C LEU A 288 -4.02 -17.72 10.69
N ASN A 289 -3.99 -16.42 10.46
CA ASN A 289 -2.78 -15.61 10.47
C ASN A 289 -2.04 -15.70 11.80
N ILE A 290 -2.75 -15.46 12.89
CA ILE A 290 -2.18 -15.53 14.26
C ILE A 290 -1.67 -16.94 14.59
N LYS A 291 -2.51 -17.96 14.32
CA LYS A 291 -2.15 -19.37 14.55
C LYS A 291 -0.89 -19.77 13.79
N THR A 292 -0.83 -19.38 12.52
CA THR A 292 0.31 -19.70 11.65
C THR A 292 1.58 -18.96 12.09
N ALA A 293 1.48 -17.66 12.40
CA ALA A 293 2.62 -16.88 12.88
C ALA A 293 3.22 -17.47 14.17
N TYR A 294 2.38 -17.89 15.13
CA TYR A 294 2.84 -18.57 16.35
C TYR A 294 3.41 -19.96 16.09
N LYS A 295 2.81 -20.73 15.14
CA LYS A 295 3.36 -22.01 14.70
C LYS A 295 4.78 -21.81 14.15
N LEU A 296 4.97 -20.84 13.26
CA LEU A 296 6.27 -20.54 12.65
C LEU A 296 7.29 -20.07 13.70
N ARG A 297 6.91 -19.14 14.59
CA ARG A 297 7.81 -18.72 15.68
C ARG A 297 8.31 -19.94 16.45
N ARG A 298 7.42 -20.84 16.86
CA ARG A 298 7.78 -22.06 17.59
C ARG A 298 8.69 -22.99 16.81
N LEU A 299 8.45 -23.13 15.49
CA LEU A 299 9.25 -24.02 14.62
C LEU A 299 10.67 -23.49 14.47
N TYR A 300 10.82 -22.20 14.21
CA TYR A 300 12.14 -21.57 14.07
C TYR A 300 12.91 -21.50 15.41
N GLU A 301 12.22 -21.17 16.51
CA GLU A 301 12.84 -21.21 17.86
C GLU A 301 13.43 -22.58 18.21
N LYS A 302 12.74 -23.68 17.87
CA LYS A 302 13.29 -25.05 18.08
C LYS A 302 14.59 -25.29 17.33
N LYS A 303 14.87 -24.53 16.26
CA LYS A 303 16.11 -24.58 15.49
C LYS A 303 17.12 -23.52 15.91
N GLY A 304 16.81 -22.70 16.91
CA GLY A 304 17.66 -21.57 17.33
C GLY A 304 17.71 -20.45 16.30
N LEU A 305 16.68 -20.30 15.46
CA LEU A 305 16.57 -19.26 14.44
C LEU A 305 15.52 -18.23 14.84
N HIS A 306 15.82 -16.95 14.63
CA HIS A 306 14.99 -15.84 15.09
C HIS A 306 14.62 -14.85 13.98
N PRO A 307 13.93 -15.29 12.89
CA PRO A 307 13.48 -14.36 11.86
C PRO A 307 12.50 -13.33 12.44
N GLN A 308 12.46 -12.13 11.89
CA GLN A 308 11.36 -11.22 12.14
C GLN A 308 10.07 -11.82 11.56
N ILE A 309 9.04 -11.98 12.37
CA ILE A 309 7.75 -12.49 11.91
C ILE A 309 6.69 -11.40 12.04
N GLN A 310 6.11 -11.03 10.92
CA GLN A 310 4.98 -10.12 10.83
C GLN A 310 3.72 -10.87 10.41
N THR A 311 2.56 -10.46 10.91
CA THR A 311 1.28 -11.03 10.51
C THR A 311 0.22 -9.95 10.36
N VAL A 312 -0.66 -10.12 9.35
CA VAL A 312 -1.76 -9.18 9.10
C VAL A 312 -2.92 -9.50 10.03
N VAL A 313 -3.35 -8.53 10.84
CA VAL A 313 -4.51 -8.65 11.73
C VAL A 313 -5.29 -7.36 11.74
N TYR A 314 -6.52 -7.40 11.23
CA TYR A 314 -7.41 -6.24 11.15
C TYR A 314 -8.08 -5.89 12.48
N ASN A 315 -8.42 -6.90 13.29
CA ASN A 315 -9.19 -6.72 14.51
C ASN A 315 -8.35 -6.16 15.66
N ASN A 316 -8.61 -4.91 16.05
CA ASN A 316 -7.88 -4.23 17.12
C ASN A 316 -7.94 -4.92 18.48
N LYS A 317 -9.03 -5.62 18.82
CA LYS A 317 -9.14 -6.37 20.08
C LYS A 317 -8.20 -7.57 20.07
N LYS A 318 -8.16 -8.31 18.94
CA LYS A 318 -7.23 -9.42 18.74
C LYS A 318 -5.77 -8.92 18.77
N LYS A 319 -5.46 -7.81 18.09
CA LYS A 319 -4.14 -7.15 18.14
C LYS A 319 -3.70 -6.88 19.59
N LYS A 320 -4.54 -6.20 20.38
CA LYS A 320 -4.23 -5.87 21.78
C LYS A 320 -4.01 -7.12 22.63
N ALA A 321 -4.79 -8.16 22.44
CA ALA A 321 -4.63 -9.44 23.14
C ALA A 321 -3.28 -10.10 22.84
N ILE A 322 -2.83 -10.06 21.58
CA ILE A 322 -1.57 -10.69 21.14
C ILE A 322 -0.35 -9.90 21.62
N ILE A 323 -0.36 -8.57 21.46
CA ILE A 323 0.77 -7.72 21.92
C ILE A 323 1.02 -7.89 23.42
N ASN A 324 -0.03 -8.14 24.19
CA ASN A 324 0.05 -8.35 25.64
C ASN A 324 0.27 -9.81 26.03
N ALA A 325 0.22 -10.74 25.07
CA ALA A 325 0.41 -12.16 25.35
C ALA A 325 1.86 -12.44 25.77
N THR A 326 2.01 -13.04 26.93
CA THR A 326 3.29 -13.51 27.46
C THR A 326 3.19 -14.98 27.86
N ASN A 327 4.32 -15.69 27.82
CA ASN A 327 4.38 -17.01 28.41
C ASN A 327 4.36 -16.93 29.97
N PHE A 328 4.36 -18.07 30.65
CA PHE A 328 4.35 -18.13 32.12
C PHE A 328 5.60 -17.48 32.79
N LYS A 329 6.66 -17.22 32.03
CA LYS A 329 7.87 -16.52 32.49
C LYS A 329 7.85 -15.02 32.13
N GLY A 330 6.74 -14.50 31.57
CA GLY A 330 6.63 -13.11 31.15
C GLY A 330 7.33 -12.78 29.83
N GLN A 331 7.83 -13.78 29.09
CA GLN A 331 8.46 -13.55 27.78
C GLN A 331 7.38 -13.37 26.72
N LYS A 332 7.50 -12.35 25.88
CA LYS A 332 6.63 -12.11 24.72
C LYS A 332 6.93 -13.12 23.62
N LEU A 333 5.87 -13.54 22.93
CA LEU A 333 5.99 -14.25 21.65
C LEU A 333 6.30 -13.23 20.57
N ASP A 334 7.50 -13.01 20.25
CA ASP A 334 8.02 -12.03 19.30
C ASP A 334 7.43 -12.17 17.88
N VAL A 335 6.18 -11.73 17.72
CA VAL A 335 5.40 -11.66 16.49
C VAL A 335 4.81 -10.25 16.39
N GLU A 336 5.09 -9.57 15.30
CA GLU A 336 4.62 -8.23 15.03
C GLU A 336 3.30 -8.27 14.25
N ILE A 337 2.41 -7.33 14.57
CA ILE A 337 1.10 -7.23 13.92
C ILE A 337 1.06 -5.98 13.08
N ILE A 338 0.68 -6.16 11.83
CA ILE A 338 0.43 -5.09 10.88
C ILE A 338 -1.02 -5.13 10.40
N GLY A 339 -1.53 -4.03 9.85
CA GLY A 339 -2.80 -3.98 9.14
C GLY A 339 -4.02 -3.71 10.00
N ASP A 340 -3.85 -3.34 11.28
CA ASP A 340 -5.02 -2.93 12.07
C ASP A 340 -5.68 -1.67 11.53
N LEU A 341 -7.02 -1.63 11.65
CA LEU A 341 -7.84 -0.57 11.07
C LEU A 341 -7.48 0.83 11.61
N GLU A 342 -7.18 0.97 12.90
CA GLU A 342 -6.89 2.27 13.51
C GLU A 342 -5.61 2.89 12.94
N SER A 343 -4.57 2.10 12.72
CA SER A 343 -3.31 2.59 12.15
C SER A 343 -3.34 2.71 10.63
N SER A 344 -4.10 1.86 9.94
CA SER A 344 -4.18 1.85 8.47
C SER A 344 -5.08 2.96 7.92
N TYR A 345 -6.18 3.28 8.63
CA TYR A 345 -7.15 4.29 8.22
C TYR A 345 -7.10 5.51 9.14
N SER A 346 -5.93 6.11 9.28
CA SER A 346 -5.74 7.36 10.02
C SER A 346 -5.60 8.55 9.08
N GLU A 347 -5.87 9.76 9.58
CA GLU A 347 -5.66 10.99 8.83
C GLU A 347 -4.21 11.15 8.36
N ASP A 348 -3.24 10.78 9.21
CA ASP A 348 -1.81 10.83 8.90
C ASP A 348 -1.38 9.86 7.78
N VAL A 349 -2.18 8.82 7.56
CA VAL A 349 -1.94 7.86 6.47
C VAL A 349 -2.64 8.29 5.18
N ILE A 350 -3.89 8.73 5.30
CA ILE A 350 -4.77 8.93 4.16
C ILE A 350 -4.70 10.37 3.61
N LEU A 351 -4.55 11.38 4.47
CA LEU A 351 -4.64 12.79 4.07
C LEU A 351 -3.35 13.58 4.23
N GLU A 352 -2.56 13.29 5.25
CA GLU A 352 -1.37 14.05 5.64
C GLU A 352 -0.12 13.17 5.65
N SER A 353 0.04 12.33 4.62
CA SER A 353 1.18 11.41 4.54
C SER A 353 2.49 12.18 4.38
N ASP A 354 3.39 11.99 5.34
CA ASP A 354 4.77 12.48 5.30
C ASP A 354 5.53 11.90 4.10
N ILE A 355 5.31 10.63 3.78
CA ILE A 355 5.90 9.96 2.61
C ILE A 355 5.44 10.64 1.32
N GLU A 356 4.17 11.02 1.23
CA GLU A 356 3.59 11.69 0.06
C GLU A 356 4.17 13.08 -0.15
N THR A 357 4.38 13.84 0.93
CA THR A 357 5.05 15.15 0.88
C THR A 357 6.47 15.02 0.34
N LEU A 358 7.25 14.07 0.85
CA LEU A 358 8.59 13.78 0.37
C LEU A 358 8.60 13.29 -1.08
N ALA A 359 7.61 12.50 -1.48
CA ALA A 359 7.47 12.01 -2.85
C ALA A 359 7.18 13.15 -3.84
N LEU A 360 6.32 14.09 -3.47
CA LEU A 360 6.05 15.28 -4.28
C LEU A 360 7.30 16.17 -4.42
N GLU A 361 8.06 16.39 -3.34
CA GLU A 361 9.31 17.13 -3.39
C GLU A 361 10.33 16.46 -4.33
N ARG A 362 10.40 15.13 -4.27
CA ARG A 362 11.28 14.36 -5.15
C ARG A 362 10.82 14.42 -6.61
N HIS A 363 9.53 14.26 -6.85
CA HIS A 363 8.94 14.34 -8.19
C HIS A 363 9.22 15.69 -8.86
N LYS A 364 9.18 16.79 -8.11
CA LYS A 364 9.46 18.15 -8.61
C LYS A 364 10.89 18.34 -9.15
N LYS A 365 11.80 17.38 -8.98
CA LYS A 365 13.12 17.42 -9.62
C LYS A 365 13.09 17.11 -11.12
N TRP A 366 12.08 16.36 -11.58
CA TRP A 366 11.97 15.90 -12.97
C TRP A 366 10.58 16.09 -13.60
N GLY A 367 9.56 16.39 -12.81
CA GLY A 367 8.18 16.65 -13.21
C GLY A 367 7.60 17.87 -12.48
N ASP A 368 6.33 18.12 -12.68
CA ASP A 368 5.59 19.17 -12.00
C ASP A 368 4.53 18.58 -11.05
N GLU A 369 3.96 19.42 -10.21
CA GLU A 369 2.95 19.02 -9.23
C GLU A 369 1.68 18.49 -9.90
N GLU A 370 1.31 19.01 -11.07
CA GLU A 370 0.13 18.58 -11.81
C GLU A 370 0.31 17.15 -12.32
N SER A 371 1.46 16.83 -12.90
CA SER A 371 1.76 15.47 -13.36
C SER A 371 1.89 14.46 -12.23
N PHE A 372 2.31 14.88 -11.03
CA PHE A 372 2.33 14.02 -9.86
C PHE A 372 0.92 13.55 -9.46
N TRP A 373 -0.04 14.47 -9.45
CA TRP A 373 -1.41 14.15 -9.02
C TRP A 373 -2.28 13.55 -10.10
N ASN A 374 -2.03 13.88 -11.37
CA ASN A 374 -2.87 13.43 -12.48
C ASN A 374 -2.50 12.03 -12.98
N TYR A 375 -1.24 11.62 -12.84
CA TYR A 375 -0.76 10.32 -13.29
C TYR A 375 -0.40 9.43 -12.10
N GLU A 376 -1.22 8.44 -11.84
CA GLU A 376 -1.03 7.51 -10.71
C GLU A 376 0.36 6.84 -10.74
N TYR A 377 0.85 6.49 -11.92
CA TYR A 377 2.21 6.00 -12.13
C TYR A 377 3.28 6.93 -11.53
N ASN A 378 3.20 8.23 -11.79
CA ASN A 378 4.17 9.21 -11.27
C ASN A 378 4.10 9.28 -9.74
N TYR A 379 2.89 9.29 -9.19
CA TYR A 379 2.64 9.28 -7.76
C TYR A 379 3.26 8.05 -7.09
N ARG A 380 2.90 6.84 -7.54
CA ARG A 380 3.32 5.58 -6.94
C ARG A 380 4.83 5.34 -7.07
N SER A 381 5.41 5.59 -8.24
CA SER A 381 6.85 5.48 -8.47
C SER A 381 7.66 6.43 -7.59
N SER A 382 7.16 7.66 -7.37
CA SER A 382 7.81 8.63 -6.49
C SER A 382 7.75 8.22 -5.02
N ILE A 383 6.63 7.62 -4.57
CA ILE A 383 6.51 7.04 -3.23
C ILE A 383 7.54 5.92 -3.04
N ALA A 384 7.62 4.97 -3.99
CA ALA A 384 8.58 3.86 -3.94
C ALA A 384 10.04 4.38 -3.88
N SER A 385 10.35 5.42 -4.64
CA SER A 385 11.67 6.05 -4.64
C SER A 385 12.03 6.67 -3.27
N VAL A 386 11.09 7.34 -2.62
CA VAL A 386 11.30 7.90 -1.26
C VAL A 386 11.54 6.80 -0.24
N ILE A 387 10.76 5.73 -0.29
CA ILE A 387 10.92 4.59 0.61
C ILE A 387 12.31 3.97 0.46
N HIS A 388 12.72 3.72 -0.77
CA HIS A 388 14.02 3.14 -1.07
C HIS A 388 15.18 4.09 -0.70
N ARG A 389 15.03 5.42 -0.94
CA ARG A 389 16.01 6.41 -0.54
C ARG A 389 16.30 6.41 0.97
N LYS A 390 15.27 6.25 1.79
CA LYS A 390 15.43 6.09 3.24
C LYS A 390 16.35 4.90 3.57
N MET A 391 16.21 3.79 2.85
CA MET A 391 17.06 2.61 3.05
C MET A 391 18.49 2.84 2.54
N LYS A 392 18.68 3.53 1.41
CA LYS A 392 20.03 3.94 0.95
C LYS A 392 20.77 4.74 2.03
N ILE A 393 20.07 5.64 2.71
CA ILE A 393 20.64 6.43 3.83
C ILE A 393 21.02 5.52 5.00
N LEU A 394 20.12 4.63 5.42
CA LEU A 394 20.35 3.71 6.53
C LEU A 394 21.47 2.70 6.24
N CYS A 395 21.57 2.23 5.00
CA CYS A 395 22.66 1.38 4.52
C CYS A 395 23.96 2.15 4.22
N LYS A 396 23.97 3.49 4.41
CA LYS A 396 25.14 4.36 4.22
C LYS A 396 25.74 4.28 2.82
N MET A 397 24.88 4.31 1.79
CA MET A 397 25.34 4.29 0.41
C MET A 397 26.28 5.48 0.11
N PRO A 398 27.40 5.27 -0.61
CA PRO A 398 28.37 6.32 -0.86
C PRO A 398 27.74 7.56 -1.50
N GLY A 399 27.95 8.74 -0.92
CA GLY A 399 27.48 10.02 -1.44
C GLY A 399 25.98 10.34 -1.21
N ILE A 400 25.19 9.45 -0.58
CA ILE A 400 23.74 9.64 -0.43
C ILE A 400 23.37 10.88 0.39
N ASP A 401 24.18 11.23 1.39
CA ASP A 401 24.00 12.40 2.26
C ASP A 401 24.53 13.71 1.65
N LYS A 402 25.19 13.63 0.50
CA LYS A 402 25.74 14.81 -0.18
C LYS A 402 24.75 15.38 -1.18
N PRO A 403 24.67 16.69 -1.36
CA PRO A 403 24.02 17.31 -2.52
C PRO A 403 24.64 16.78 -3.82
N VAL A 404 23.84 16.66 -4.88
CA VAL A 404 24.25 16.07 -6.18
C VAL A 404 25.48 16.76 -6.77
N ASP A 405 25.56 18.10 -6.66
CA ASP A 405 26.68 18.92 -7.14
C ASP A 405 27.99 18.71 -6.37
N LYS A 406 27.93 18.12 -5.17
CA LYS A 406 29.09 17.81 -4.32
C LYS A 406 29.51 16.34 -4.34
N ARG A 407 28.80 15.51 -5.09
CA ARG A 407 29.16 14.09 -5.28
C ARG A 407 30.28 13.95 -6.30
N SER A 408 31.21 13.02 -6.05
CA SER A 408 32.15 12.59 -7.07
C SER A 408 31.43 11.87 -8.22
N GLU A 409 32.03 11.79 -9.40
CA GLU A 409 31.43 11.06 -10.52
C GLU A 409 31.21 9.57 -10.20
N GLN A 410 32.07 8.98 -9.39
CA GLN A 410 31.90 7.61 -8.92
C GLN A 410 30.66 7.47 -8.01
N GLU A 411 30.45 8.40 -7.06
CA GLU A 411 29.29 8.40 -6.18
C GLU A 411 27.98 8.60 -6.98
N LYS A 412 27.99 9.49 -7.98
CA LYS A 412 26.86 9.70 -8.88
C LYS A 412 26.55 8.42 -9.67
N SER A 413 27.56 7.80 -10.26
CA SER A 413 27.41 6.59 -11.07
C SER A 413 26.81 5.45 -10.25
N VAL A 414 27.30 5.21 -9.04
CA VAL A 414 26.79 4.15 -8.15
C VAL A 414 25.33 4.41 -7.79
N LEU A 415 24.99 5.65 -7.37
CA LEU A 415 23.62 5.98 -6.95
C LEU A 415 22.63 5.94 -8.11
N ARG A 416 23.03 6.41 -9.31
CA ARG A 416 22.19 6.34 -10.52
C ARG A 416 21.94 4.90 -10.96
N LYS A 417 22.98 4.07 -11.04
CA LYS A 417 22.83 2.63 -11.36
C LYS A 417 21.91 1.92 -10.38
N LEU A 418 22.06 2.21 -9.08
CA LEU A 418 21.22 1.66 -8.04
C LEU A 418 19.76 2.12 -8.16
N GLU A 419 19.51 3.41 -8.44
CA GLU A 419 18.15 3.93 -8.62
C GLU A 419 17.50 3.34 -9.88
N HIS A 420 18.24 3.23 -10.98
CA HIS A 420 17.76 2.62 -12.21
C HIS A 420 17.38 1.14 -12.00
N ARG A 421 18.23 0.36 -11.33
CA ARG A 421 17.94 -1.03 -10.97
C ARG A 421 16.70 -1.16 -10.11
N ARG A 422 16.53 -0.30 -9.10
CA ARG A 422 15.33 -0.22 -8.29
C ARG A 422 14.11 0.10 -9.15
N TRP A 423 14.23 1.08 -10.05
CA TRP A 423 13.14 1.51 -10.92
C TRP A 423 12.74 0.40 -11.91
N ASN A 424 13.69 -0.30 -12.51
CA ASN A 424 13.42 -1.46 -13.37
C ASN A 424 12.65 -2.54 -12.62
N ALA A 425 13.09 -2.93 -11.42
CA ALA A 425 12.39 -3.92 -10.61
C ALA A 425 10.98 -3.44 -10.22
N TYR A 426 10.81 -2.14 -9.92
CA TYR A 426 9.50 -1.54 -9.64
C TYR A 426 8.57 -1.63 -10.86
N MET A 427 9.04 -1.26 -12.03
CA MET A 427 8.25 -1.29 -13.26
C MET A 427 7.80 -2.72 -13.61
N ARG A 428 8.70 -3.69 -13.49
CA ARG A 428 8.35 -5.11 -13.69
C ARG A 428 7.33 -5.60 -12.66
N ALA A 429 7.43 -5.15 -11.41
CA ALA A 429 6.45 -5.43 -10.38
C ALA A 429 5.06 -4.82 -10.69
N GLU A 430 5.03 -3.72 -11.44
CA GLU A 430 3.80 -3.11 -11.94
C GLU A 430 3.29 -3.74 -13.25
N GLY A 431 3.95 -4.79 -13.74
CA GLY A 431 3.57 -5.53 -14.95
C GLY A 431 4.06 -4.89 -16.25
N TYR A 432 5.02 -3.97 -16.19
CA TYR A 432 5.63 -3.39 -17.39
C TYR A 432 6.69 -4.34 -17.96
N SER A 433 6.80 -4.34 -19.28
CA SER A 433 7.83 -5.02 -20.06
C SER A 433 8.54 -4.06 -21.01
N TYR A 434 9.67 -4.50 -21.57
CA TYR A 434 10.42 -3.70 -22.53
C TYR A 434 9.71 -3.58 -23.88
N SER A 435 9.76 -2.39 -24.47
CA SER A 435 9.44 -2.12 -25.88
C SER A 435 10.22 -0.89 -26.35
N GLU A 436 10.55 -0.81 -27.63
CA GLU A 436 11.20 0.38 -28.22
C GLU A 436 10.35 1.65 -28.10
N ILE A 437 9.03 1.50 -28.04
CA ILE A 437 8.08 2.60 -27.92
C ILE A 437 7.33 2.46 -26.60
N ARG A 438 7.36 3.52 -25.78
CA ARG A 438 6.60 3.58 -24.54
C ARG A 438 5.09 3.62 -24.84
N ASP A 439 4.35 2.76 -24.16
CA ASP A 439 2.88 2.79 -24.13
C ASP A 439 2.43 2.37 -22.72
N ASP A 440 1.94 3.34 -21.93
CA ASP A 440 1.53 3.11 -20.55
C ASP A 440 0.24 2.29 -20.45
N LEU A 441 -0.59 2.29 -21.52
CA LEU A 441 -1.78 1.46 -21.60
C LEU A 441 -1.43 -0.01 -21.79
N ALA A 442 -0.47 -0.27 -22.69
CA ALA A 442 0.06 -1.61 -22.93
C ALA A 442 1.05 -2.06 -21.85
N LYS A 443 1.37 -1.20 -20.88
CA LYS A 443 2.40 -1.42 -19.86
C LYS A 443 3.75 -1.80 -20.46
N VAL A 444 4.22 -1.03 -21.44
CA VAL A 444 5.54 -1.20 -22.05
C VAL A 444 6.35 0.10 -21.96
N HIS A 445 7.67 -0.05 -21.71
CA HIS A 445 8.53 1.10 -21.54
C HIS A 445 9.93 0.89 -22.16
N ASN A 446 10.42 1.91 -22.89
CA ASN A 446 11.68 1.85 -23.62
C ASN A 446 12.95 2.03 -22.75
N CYS A 447 12.80 2.43 -21.51
CA CYS A 447 13.92 2.54 -20.56
C CYS A 447 14.06 1.28 -19.66
N LEU A 448 13.29 0.22 -19.88
CA LEU A 448 13.47 -1.07 -19.20
C LEU A 448 14.64 -1.85 -19.82
N VAL A 449 15.82 -1.29 -19.70
CA VAL A 449 17.09 -1.77 -20.22
C VAL A 449 18.18 -1.64 -19.16
N THR A 450 19.39 -2.12 -19.40
CA THR A 450 20.52 -1.89 -18.48
C THR A 450 20.82 -0.39 -18.37
N PHE A 451 21.40 0.04 -17.26
CA PHE A 451 21.75 1.46 -17.08
C PHE A 451 22.70 1.96 -18.15
N ASP A 452 23.61 1.11 -18.63
CA ASP A 452 24.62 1.51 -19.61
C ASP A 452 24.00 1.71 -21.00
N ASP A 453 22.87 1.07 -21.31
CA ASP A 453 22.10 1.23 -22.57
C ASP A 453 21.19 2.47 -22.60
N LEU A 454 21.01 3.15 -21.46
CA LEU A 454 20.22 4.39 -21.40
C LEU A 454 20.88 5.53 -22.13
N SER A 455 20.05 6.42 -22.68
CA SER A 455 20.53 7.72 -23.15
C SER A 455 21.10 8.55 -22.00
N GLU A 456 22.09 9.42 -22.27
CA GLU A 456 22.66 10.32 -21.25
C GLU A 456 21.59 11.19 -20.58
N LYS A 457 20.54 11.58 -21.30
CA LYS A 457 19.40 12.33 -20.75
C LYS A 457 18.61 11.49 -19.74
N ASP A 458 18.41 10.22 -20.02
CA ASP A 458 17.63 9.33 -19.13
C ASP A 458 18.44 8.96 -17.88
N LYS A 459 19.75 8.73 -18.01
CA LYS A 459 20.66 8.53 -16.87
C LYS A 459 20.61 9.66 -15.83
N LEU A 460 20.35 10.90 -16.26
CA LEU A 460 20.25 12.05 -15.36
C LEU A 460 18.95 12.06 -14.54
N LYS A 461 17.91 11.35 -14.97
CA LYS A 461 16.65 11.24 -14.21
C LYS A 461 16.80 10.42 -12.95
N ASP A 462 17.81 9.56 -12.90
CA ASP A 462 18.12 8.69 -11.75
C ASP A 462 18.98 9.38 -10.68
N ASP A 463 19.20 10.68 -10.78
CA ASP A 463 19.87 11.47 -9.73
C ASP A 463 19.03 11.49 -8.45
N ASP A 464 19.66 11.02 -7.36
CA ASP A 464 18.98 10.76 -6.08
C ASP A 464 19.04 11.96 -5.12
#